data_99821e7bdacd8728de25d8bb94d1c00f
#
_entry.id   99821e7bdacd8728de25d8bb94d1c00f
#
_cell.length_a   1.000
_cell.length_b   1.000
_cell.length_c   1.000
_cell.angle_alpha   90.00
_cell.angle_beta   90.00
_cell.angle_gamma   90.00
#
_symmetry.space_group_name_H-M   'P 1'
#
loop_
_entity.id
_entity.type
_entity.pdbx_description
1 polymer ?
#
loop_
_entity_poly.entity_id
_entity_poly.type
_entity_poly.pdbx_seq_one_letter_code
_entity_poly.pdbx_strand_id
1 'polypeptide(L)'
;MCLEPQQLVFIDETGTTTKMTRLRGRAPKGERLRMHVPFGHWHTQTFVAGLRCHSLTAPWVLDGPMNRSAFEVYIETQLAPTLSKGDVVVMDNLSSHKGPRVTELIQDRGAWPLYLPPYSPDLNPIEQAFAKLKELLRKEGARTIEALWRAIGDICGLFTPNECWNFLRHRGYAAD
;
A
#
# COMPACT_ATOMS: atom_id res chain seq x y z
N MET A 1 -23.33 -6.20 -13.92
CA MET A 1 -22.00 -6.80 -14.12
C MET A 1 -21.44 -7.11 -12.73
N CYS A 2 -21.26 -8.36 -12.38
CA CYS A 2 -20.69 -8.73 -11.09
C CYS A 2 -19.17 -8.64 -11.23
N LEU A 3 -18.49 -7.88 -10.37
CA LEU A 3 -17.03 -7.80 -10.36
C LEU A 3 -16.49 -9.00 -9.57
N GLU A 4 -15.64 -9.78 -10.22
CA GLU A 4 -14.99 -10.90 -9.56
C GLU A 4 -13.80 -10.41 -8.73
N PRO A 5 -13.59 -10.92 -7.51
CA PRO A 5 -12.47 -10.49 -6.65
C PRO A 5 -11.10 -10.61 -7.31
N GLN A 6 -10.93 -11.57 -8.24
CA GLN A 6 -9.70 -11.79 -8.98
C GLN A 6 -9.34 -10.65 -9.94
N GLN A 7 -10.34 -9.87 -10.37
CA GLN A 7 -10.18 -8.75 -11.28
C GLN A 7 -9.88 -7.44 -10.53
N LEU A 8 -10.05 -7.40 -9.21
CA LEU A 8 -9.88 -6.18 -8.43
C LEU A 8 -8.39 -5.95 -8.08
N VAL A 9 -7.94 -4.73 -8.32
CA VAL A 9 -6.60 -4.26 -7.98
C VAL A 9 -6.75 -2.94 -7.21
N PHE A 10 -6.61 -2.99 -5.90
CA PHE A 10 -6.70 -1.81 -5.06
C PHE A 10 -5.33 -1.15 -4.95
N ILE A 11 -5.19 0.11 -5.32
CA ILE A 11 -3.94 0.86 -5.20
C ILE A 11 -4.10 2.04 -4.26
N ASP A 12 -3.03 2.29 -3.52
CA ASP A 12 -2.92 3.44 -2.63
C ASP A 12 -1.46 3.71 -2.28
N GLU A 13 -1.19 4.84 -1.64
CA GLU A 13 0.12 5.19 -1.10
C GLU A 13 0.10 5.38 0.40
N THR A 14 1.26 5.12 1.02
CA THR A 14 1.44 5.37 2.45
C THR A 14 2.84 5.89 2.75
N GLY A 15 2.94 6.78 3.74
CA GLY A 15 4.23 7.29 4.22
C GLY A 15 4.95 6.28 5.10
N THR A 16 6.25 6.10 4.85
CA THR A 16 7.16 5.34 5.70
C THR A 16 8.35 6.21 6.10
N THR A 17 8.92 6.00 7.27
CA THR A 17 10.02 6.83 7.78
C THR A 17 11.07 6.01 8.51
N THR A 18 12.31 6.51 8.55
CA THR A 18 13.40 5.91 9.31
C THR A 18 13.26 6.06 10.83
N LYS A 19 12.25 6.79 11.31
CA LYS A 19 11.95 6.94 12.75
C LYS A 19 10.92 5.93 13.28
N MET A 20 10.40 5.05 12.45
CA MET A 20 9.37 4.10 12.87
C MET A 20 9.88 3.20 13.99
N THR A 21 9.14 3.17 15.11
CA THR A 21 9.44 2.36 16.29
C THR A 21 8.18 1.67 16.77
N ARG A 22 8.34 0.66 17.62
CA ARG A 22 7.21 0.02 18.30
C ARG A 22 6.42 1.06 19.09
N LEU A 23 5.11 1.10 18.90
CA LEU A 23 4.21 2.01 19.61
C LEU A 23 3.83 1.54 21.00
N ARG A 24 4.02 0.24 21.27
CA ARG A 24 3.64 -0.42 22.53
C ARG A 24 4.70 -1.47 22.89
N GLY A 25 4.82 -1.71 24.20
CA GLY A 25 5.66 -2.77 24.77
C GLY A 25 5.05 -3.28 26.06
N ARG A 26 5.72 -4.26 26.70
CA ARG A 26 5.31 -4.82 27.98
C ARG A 26 6.45 -4.65 28.97
N ALA A 27 6.10 -4.34 30.21
CA ALA A 27 6.99 -4.36 31.36
C ALA A 27 6.34 -5.17 32.47
N PRO A 28 7.11 -5.67 33.46
CA PRO A 28 6.56 -6.26 34.68
C PRO A 28 5.56 -5.32 35.37
N LYS A 29 4.58 -5.91 36.07
CA LYS A 29 3.59 -5.12 36.81
C LYS A 29 4.29 -4.22 37.82
N GLY A 30 3.99 -2.92 37.76
CA GLY A 30 4.59 -1.91 38.65
C GLY A 30 5.85 -1.24 38.07
N GLU A 31 6.38 -1.71 36.96
CA GLU A 31 7.54 -1.10 36.31
C GLU A 31 7.12 -0.23 35.11
N ARG A 32 7.82 0.89 34.93
CA ARG A 32 7.62 1.79 33.78
C ARG A 32 8.42 1.23 32.58
N LEU A 33 7.73 0.97 31.49
CA LEU A 33 8.40 0.66 30.21
C LEU A 33 9.25 1.87 29.77
N ARG A 34 10.55 1.62 29.56
CA ARG A 34 11.48 2.58 28.97
C ARG A 34 11.99 2.04 27.65
N MET A 35 12.00 2.87 26.63
CA MET A 35 12.45 2.51 25.29
C MET A 35 13.19 3.69 24.66
N HIS A 36 14.31 3.40 23.99
CA HIS A 36 14.99 4.39 23.18
C HIS A 36 14.24 4.60 21.87
N VAL A 37 13.95 5.86 21.55
CA VAL A 37 13.35 6.26 20.28
C VAL A 37 14.37 7.05 19.46
N PRO A 38 14.35 6.94 18.12
CA PRO A 38 15.24 7.72 17.29
C PRO A 38 14.99 9.21 17.46
N PHE A 39 16.07 9.98 17.52
CA PHE A 39 16.04 11.43 17.62
C PHE A 39 16.81 12.03 16.43
N GLY A 40 16.35 13.16 15.87
CA GLY A 40 17.00 13.85 14.77
C GLY A 40 16.07 14.12 13.58
N HIS A 41 16.68 14.41 12.42
CA HIS A 41 15.95 14.62 11.17
C HIS A 41 15.52 13.30 10.55
N TRP A 42 14.30 13.28 9.99
CA TRP A 42 13.70 12.10 9.38
C TRP A 42 13.54 12.29 7.88
N HIS A 43 13.73 11.22 7.16
CA HIS A 43 13.35 11.16 5.75
C HIS A 43 12.03 10.39 5.63
N THR A 44 11.02 11.04 5.05
CA THR A 44 9.75 10.40 4.70
C THR A 44 9.85 9.87 3.29
N GLN A 45 9.56 8.59 3.13
CA GLN A 45 9.48 7.91 1.86
C GLN A 45 8.02 7.58 1.58
N THR A 46 7.58 7.67 0.35
CA THR A 46 6.24 7.21 -0.04
C THR A 46 6.34 5.80 -0.59
N PHE A 47 5.59 4.88 -0.01
CA PHE A 47 5.41 3.53 -0.51
C PHE A 47 4.09 3.42 -1.24
N VAL A 48 4.09 2.88 -2.45
CA VAL A 48 2.91 2.63 -3.28
C VAL A 48 2.86 1.15 -3.61
N ALA A 49 1.69 0.56 -3.60
CA ALA A 49 1.49 -0.81 -4.05
C ALA A 49 0.05 -1.03 -4.51
N GLY A 50 -0.17 -2.14 -5.19
CA GLY A 50 -1.49 -2.68 -5.45
C GLY A 50 -1.77 -3.90 -4.57
N LEU A 51 -3.01 -4.07 -4.13
CA LEU A 51 -3.49 -5.28 -3.46
C LEU A 51 -4.42 -6.04 -4.41
N ARG A 52 -4.07 -7.28 -4.69
CA ARG A 52 -4.92 -8.27 -5.33
C ARG A 52 -5.44 -9.27 -4.31
N CYS A 53 -6.39 -10.10 -4.70
CA CYS A 53 -6.96 -11.14 -3.81
C CYS A 53 -5.95 -12.21 -3.35
N HIS A 54 -4.75 -12.25 -3.93
CA HIS A 54 -3.74 -13.28 -3.64
C HIS A 54 -2.33 -12.73 -3.36
N SER A 55 -2.07 -11.43 -3.59
CA SER A 55 -0.73 -10.83 -3.40
C SER A 55 -0.76 -9.32 -3.35
N LEU A 56 0.31 -8.73 -2.81
CA LEU A 56 0.71 -7.36 -3.15
C LEU A 56 1.37 -7.37 -4.54
N THR A 57 1.06 -6.38 -5.34
CA THR A 57 1.60 -6.20 -6.70
C THR A 57 2.15 -4.80 -6.90
N ALA A 58 3.06 -4.64 -7.86
CA ALA A 58 3.63 -3.35 -8.24
C ALA A 58 4.13 -2.50 -7.06
N PRO A 59 4.91 -3.05 -6.11
CA PRO A 59 5.45 -2.25 -5.02
C PRO A 59 6.49 -1.26 -5.53
N TRP A 60 6.42 -0.02 -5.04
CA TRP A 60 7.34 1.03 -5.40
C TRP A 60 7.59 1.99 -4.24
N VAL A 61 8.84 2.44 -4.10
CA VAL A 61 9.22 3.43 -3.09
C VAL A 61 9.68 4.70 -3.80
N LEU A 62 9.10 5.83 -3.39
CA LEU A 62 9.44 7.16 -3.88
C LEU A 62 10.11 7.96 -2.76
N ASP A 63 11.24 8.60 -3.07
CA ASP A 63 11.84 9.58 -2.17
C ASP A 63 11.08 10.90 -2.26
N GLY A 64 10.27 11.16 -1.24
CA GLY A 64 9.43 12.35 -1.14
C GLY A 64 7.92 12.08 -1.29
N PRO A 65 7.13 13.15 -1.41
CA PRO A 65 5.67 13.05 -1.49
C PRO A 65 5.20 12.60 -2.88
N MET A 66 4.07 11.90 -2.91
CA MET A 66 3.38 11.59 -4.14
C MET A 66 2.80 12.85 -4.77
N ASN A 67 2.97 12.98 -6.07
CA ASN A 67 2.31 13.99 -6.90
C ASN A 67 1.80 13.34 -8.20
N ARG A 68 1.06 14.09 -8.99
CA ARG A 68 0.47 13.57 -10.24
C ARG A 68 1.52 12.97 -11.19
N SER A 69 2.63 13.65 -11.41
CA SER A 69 3.69 13.17 -12.30
C SER A 69 4.32 11.87 -11.83
N ALA A 70 4.62 11.78 -10.53
CA ALA A 70 5.14 10.56 -9.92
C ALA A 70 4.12 9.41 -9.98
N PHE A 71 2.83 9.72 -9.79
CA PHE A 71 1.77 8.74 -9.89
C PHE A 71 1.60 8.20 -11.33
N GLU A 72 1.67 9.07 -12.34
CA GLU A 72 1.65 8.66 -13.75
C GLU A 72 2.84 7.75 -14.08
N VAL A 73 4.04 8.07 -13.61
CA VAL A 73 5.24 7.22 -13.77
C VAL A 73 5.04 5.87 -13.06
N TYR A 74 4.49 5.85 -11.86
CA TYR A 74 4.16 4.63 -11.15
C TYR A 74 3.19 3.74 -11.95
N ILE A 75 2.10 4.32 -12.43
CA ILE A 75 1.12 3.59 -13.25
C ILE A 75 1.79 3.02 -14.49
N GLU A 76 2.56 3.82 -15.23
CA GLU A 76 3.19 3.41 -16.48
C GLU A 76 4.23 2.31 -16.29
N THR A 77 5.12 2.47 -15.29
CA THR A 77 6.31 1.62 -15.14
C THR A 77 6.11 0.43 -14.21
N GLN A 78 5.24 0.54 -13.22
CA GLN A 78 5.08 -0.50 -12.18
C GLN A 78 3.73 -1.20 -12.28
N LEU A 79 2.63 -0.47 -12.33
CA LEU A 79 1.30 -1.08 -12.29
C LEU A 79 0.87 -1.65 -13.64
N ALA A 80 0.92 -0.85 -14.71
CA ALA A 80 0.42 -1.24 -16.03
C ALA A 80 1.01 -2.56 -16.56
N PRO A 81 2.30 -2.88 -16.35
CA PRO A 81 2.86 -4.18 -16.72
C PRO A 81 2.24 -5.38 -16.00
N THR A 82 1.60 -5.17 -14.86
CA THR A 82 0.97 -6.22 -14.05
C THR A 82 -0.52 -6.40 -14.35
N LEU A 83 -1.11 -5.49 -15.13
CA LEU A 83 -2.54 -5.51 -15.45
C LEU A 83 -2.86 -6.48 -16.57
N SER A 84 -4.02 -7.12 -16.43
CA SER A 84 -4.61 -7.99 -17.43
C SER A 84 -5.94 -7.41 -17.93
N LYS A 85 -6.36 -7.86 -19.11
CA LYS A 85 -7.66 -7.47 -19.67
C LYS A 85 -8.80 -7.87 -18.73
N GLY A 86 -9.65 -6.92 -18.41
CA GLY A 86 -10.78 -7.09 -17.50
C GLY A 86 -10.48 -6.73 -16.03
N ASP A 87 -9.22 -6.38 -15.70
CA ASP A 87 -8.89 -5.87 -14.37
C ASP A 87 -9.60 -4.53 -14.09
N VAL A 88 -9.97 -4.34 -12.84
CA VAL A 88 -10.55 -3.09 -12.34
C VAL A 88 -9.60 -2.50 -11.30
N VAL A 89 -8.98 -1.38 -11.65
CA VAL A 89 -8.05 -0.66 -10.78
C VAL A 89 -8.84 0.29 -9.89
N VAL A 90 -8.94 -0.05 -8.62
CA VAL A 90 -9.69 0.72 -7.61
C VAL A 90 -8.74 1.67 -6.90
N MET A 91 -9.06 2.96 -6.92
CA MET A 91 -8.25 4.04 -6.35
C MET A 91 -9.12 4.95 -5.50
N ASP A 92 -8.48 5.66 -4.58
CA ASP A 92 -9.14 6.75 -3.89
C ASP A 92 -9.44 7.93 -4.84
N ASN A 93 -10.20 8.90 -4.35
CA ASN A 93 -10.71 10.02 -5.13
C ASN A 93 -9.80 11.26 -5.08
N LEU A 94 -8.48 11.08 -4.90
CA LEU A 94 -7.53 12.19 -4.87
C LEU A 94 -7.32 12.81 -6.26
N SER A 95 -7.11 14.11 -6.30
CA SER A 95 -6.86 14.84 -7.55
C SER A 95 -5.55 14.41 -8.25
N SER A 96 -4.56 13.92 -7.49
CA SER A 96 -3.30 13.37 -8.01
C SER A 96 -3.51 12.09 -8.81
N HIS A 97 -4.56 11.31 -8.49
CA HIS A 97 -4.88 10.05 -9.15
C HIS A 97 -5.78 10.23 -10.39
N LYS A 98 -6.40 11.39 -10.52
CA LYS A 98 -7.33 11.73 -11.62
C LYS A 98 -6.61 12.46 -12.73
N GLY A 99 -6.03 11.73 -13.65
CA GLY A 99 -5.44 12.30 -14.85
C GLY A 99 -5.88 11.54 -16.10
N PRO A 100 -6.06 12.21 -17.25
CA PRO A 100 -6.36 11.52 -18.50
C PRO A 100 -5.29 10.50 -18.85
N ARG A 101 -4.02 10.79 -18.55
CA ARG A 101 -2.90 9.86 -18.77
C ARG A 101 -3.01 8.58 -17.94
N VAL A 102 -3.43 8.67 -16.66
CA VAL A 102 -3.66 7.51 -15.80
C VAL A 102 -4.74 6.61 -16.40
N THR A 103 -5.85 7.20 -16.81
CA THR A 103 -6.97 6.48 -17.45
C THR A 103 -6.53 5.78 -18.73
N GLU A 104 -5.81 6.49 -19.60
CA GLU A 104 -5.25 5.95 -20.84
C GLU A 104 -4.35 4.73 -20.59
N LEU A 105 -3.36 4.87 -19.72
CA LEU A 105 -2.40 3.80 -19.39
C LEU A 105 -3.08 2.52 -18.85
N ILE A 106 -4.14 2.67 -18.07
CA ILE A 106 -4.93 1.55 -17.55
C ILE A 106 -5.76 0.93 -18.68
N GLN A 107 -6.44 1.77 -19.48
CA GLN A 107 -7.31 1.31 -20.58
C GLN A 107 -6.52 0.64 -21.70
N ASP A 108 -5.30 1.06 -21.97
CA ASP A 108 -4.40 0.43 -22.96
C ASP A 108 -4.07 -1.03 -22.61
N ARG A 109 -4.23 -1.40 -21.33
CA ARG A 109 -4.11 -2.80 -20.86
C ARG A 109 -5.44 -3.57 -20.89
N GLY A 110 -6.52 -2.93 -21.36
CA GLY A 110 -7.87 -3.51 -21.32
C GLY A 110 -8.46 -3.58 -19.91
N ALA A 111 -7.93 -2.78 -19.00
CA ALA A 111 -8.37 -2.63 -17.61
C ALA A 111 -9.20 -1.34 -17.45
N TRP A 112 -9.84 -1.15 -16.29
CA TRP A 112 -10.74 -0.02 -16.01
C TRP A 112 -10.39 0.67 -14.70
N PRO A 113 -10.24 2.01 -14.68
CA PRO A 113 -10.11 2.74 -13.43
C PRO A 113 -11.47 2.89 -12.74
N LEU A 114 -11.52 2.67 -11.43
CA LEU A 114 -12.67 2.88 -10.58
C LEU A 114 -12.26 3.73 -9.36
N TYR A 115 -12.93 4.86 -9.17
CA TYR A 115 -12.64 5.75 -8.05
C TYR A 115 -13.62 5.50 -6.90
N LEU A 116 -13.07 5.33 -5.70
CA LEU A 116 -13.87 5.23 -4.47
C LEU A 116 -14.57 6.58 -4.18
N PRO A 117 -15.69 6.58 -3.43
CA PRO A 117 -16.29 7.81 -2.96
C PRO A 117 -15.28 8.66 -2.17
N PRO A 118 -15.40 9.99 -2.16
CA PRO A 118 -14.56 10.84 -1.34
C PRO A 118 -14.62 10.44 0.15
N TYR A 119 -13.47 10.48 0.84
CA TYR A 119 -13.37 10.20 2.28
C TYR A 119 -13.87 8.81 2.71
N SER A 120 -13.63 7.78 1.89
CA SER A 120 -14.06 6.40 2.17
C SER A 120 -12.90 5.39 2.27
N PRO A 121 -11.92 5.60 3.18
CA PRO A 121 -10.79 4.67 3.36
C PRO A 121 -11.24 3.30 3.87
N ASP A 122 -12.40 3.23 4.52
CA ASP A 122 -13.06 2.00 4.98
C ASP A 122 -13.50 1.09 3.83
N LEU A 123 -13.61 1.60 2.61
CA LEU A 123 -13.86 0.82 1.41
C LEU A 123 -12.57 0.32 0.72
N ASN A 124 -11.39 0.73 1.20
CA ASN A 124 -10.12 0.34 0.58
C ASN A 124 -9.43 -0.76 1.41
N PRO A 125 -9.41 -2.04 0.97
CA PRO A 125 -8.80 -3.14 1.72
C PRO A 125 -7.28 -3.02 1.84
N ILE A 126 -6.59 -2.26 0.96
CA ILE A 126 -5.14 -2.08 1.02
C ILE A 126 -4.69 -1.36 2.28
N GLU A 127 -5.57 -0.59 2.93
CA GLU A 127 -5.28 0.07 4.21
C GLU A 127 -4.93 -0.94 5.32
N GLN A 128 -5.56 -2.12 5.30
CA GLN A 128 -5.22 -3.20 6.23
C GLN A 128 -3.85 -3.81 5.92
N ALA A 129 -3.51 -3.96 4.65
CA ALA A 129 -2.19 -4.39 4.22
C ALA A 129 -1.11 -3.37 4.65
N PHE A 130 -1.38 -2.07 4.49
CA PHE A 130 -0.47 -1.02 4.93
C PHE A 130 -0.34 -0.95 6.46
N ALA A 131 -1.41 -1.24 7.20
CA ALA A 131 -1.33 -1.35 8.67
C ALA A 131 -0.37 -2.47 9.10
N LYS A 132 -0.45 -3.64 8.47
CA LYS A 132 0.49 -4.76 8.67
C LYS A 132 1.92 -4.37 8.28
N LEU A 133 2.10 -3.78 7.10
CA LEU A 133 3.41 -3.30 6.64
C LEU A 133 4.06 -2.38 7.68
N LYS A 134 3.34 -1.37 8.12
CA LYS A 134 3.84 -0.41 9.11
C LYS A 134 4.16 -1.05 10.47
N GLU A 135 3.37 -2.02 10.91
CA GLU A 135 3.66 -2.75 12.14
C GLU A 135 4.98 -3.53 12.02
N LEU A 136 5.19 -4.22 10.90
CA LEU A 136 6.42 -4.98 10.65
C LEU A 136 7.63 -4.04 10.51
N LEU A 137 7.50 -2.90 9.82
CA LEU A 137 8.55 -1.89 9.73
C LEU A 137 8.93 -1.30 11.11
N ARG A 138 7.95 -1.10 12.00
CA ARG A 138 8.22 -0.67 13.39
C ARG A 138 8.98 -1.73 14.20
N LYS A 139 8.71 -3.00 13.94
CA LYS A 139 9.46 -4.12 14.58
C LYS A 139 10.87 -4.21 14.06
N GLU A 140 11.06 -4.03 12.75
CA GLU A 140 12.37 -4.05 12.09
C GLU A 140 13.25 -2.88 12.55
N GLY A 141 12.67 -1.69 12.67
CA GLY A 141 13.37 -0.53 13.21
C GLY A 141 14.49 -0.02 12.32
N ALA A 142 14.34 -0.07 10.99
CA ALA A 142 15.32 0.45 10.03
C ALA A 142 15.63 1.93 10.26
N ARG A 143 16.92 2.30 10.26
CA ARG A 143 17.41 3.65 10.58
C ARG A 143 18.07 4.36 9.41
N THR A 144 18.30 3.67 8.30
CA THR A 144 18.78 4.24 7.04
C THR A 144 17.75 4.03 5.94
N ILE A 145 17.83 4.83 4.88
CA ILE A 145 16.94 4.72 3.72
C ILE A 145 17.09 3.35 3.06
N GLU A 146 18.34 2.89 2.86
CA GLU A 146 18.63 1.60 2.23
C GLU A 146 18.08 0.43 3.06
N ALA A 147 18.22 0.50 4.40
CA ALA A 147 17.67 -0.51 5.30
C ALA A 147 16.13 -0.49 5.28
N LEU A 148 15.51 0.69 5.20
CA LEU A 148 14.07 0.83 5.08
C LEU A 148 13.55 0.23 3.76
N TRP A 149 14.19 0.52 2.64
CA TRP A 149 13.79 -0.02 1.34
C TRP A 149 13.95 -1.54 1.29
N ARG A 150 15.04 -2.08 1.84
CA ARG A 150 15.23 -3.53 1.97
C ARG A 150 14.15 -4.16 2.82
N ALA A 151 13.86 -3.59 3.99
CA ALA A 151 12.82 -4.08 4.88
C ALA A 151 11.44 -4.07 4.20
N ILE A 152 11.10 -3.02 3.45
CA ILE A 152 9.84 -2.96 2.66
C ILE A 152 9.80 -4.12 1.65
N GLY A 153 10.88 -4.35 0.91
CA GLY A 153 10.96 -5.44 -0.07
C GLY A 153 10.75 -6.81 0.57
N ASP A 154 11.42 -7.07 1.69
CA ASP A 154 11.30 -8.34 2.44
C ASP A 154 9.87 -8.53 2.99
N ILE A 155 9.27 -7.47 3.53
CA ILE A 155 7.90 -7.50 4.09
C ILE A 155 6.86 -7.74 2.99
N CYS A 156 7.03 -7.19 1.79
CA CYS A 156 6.12 -7.45 0.67
C CYS A 156 5.99 -8.96 0.35
N GLY A 157 7.05 -9.74 0.54
CA GLY A 157 7.05 -11.19 0.39
C GLY A 157 6.33 -11.97 1.49
N LEU A 158 5.96 -11.31 2.60
CA LEU A 158 5.28 -11.94 3.74
C LEU A 158 3.75 -11.93 3.64
N PHE A 159 3.19 -11.35 2.58
CA PHE A 159 1.75 -11.33 2.36
C PHE A 159 1.32 -12.62 1.67
N THR A 160 0.58 -13.46 2.39
CA THR A 160 0.08 -14.73 1.85
C THR A 160 -1.22 -14.52 1.05
N PRO A 161 -1.54 -15.42 0.09
CA PRO A 161 -2.82 -15.35 -0.64
C PRO A 161 -4.04 -15.36 0.29
N ASN A 162 -4.00 -16.15 1.37
CA ASN A 162 -5.09 -16.20 2.33
C ASN A 162 -5.30 -14.88 3.09
N GLU A 163 -4.23 -14.20 3.45
CA GLU A 163 -4.32 -12.86 4.08
C GLU A 163 -4.89 -11.83 3.11
N CYS A 164 -4.40 -11.81 1.87
CA CYS A 164 -4.89 -10.88 0.86
C CYS A 164 -6.38 -11.10 0.58
N TRP A 165 -6.81 -12.35 0.46
CA TRP A 165 -8.23 -12.70 0.34
C TRP A 165 -9.04 -12.19 1.53
N ASN A 166 -8.54 -12.38 2.77
CA ASN A 166 -9.22 -11.94 3.98
C ASN A 166 -9.35 -10.42 4.06
N PHE A 167 -8.39 -9.64 3.54
CA PHE A 167 -8.53 -8.19 3.46
C PHE A 167 -9.69 -7.76 2.55
N LEU A 168 -9.82 -8.41 1.38
CA LEU A 168 -10.93 -8.16 0.46
C LEU A 168 -12.26 -8.58 1.08
N ARG A 169 -12.31 -9.78 1.67
CA ARG A 169 -13.51 -10.31 2.33
C ARG A 169 -13.98 -9.41 3.47
N HIS A 170 -13.08 -8.93 4.31
CA HIS A 170 -13.40 -8.03 5.42
C HIS A 170 -14.06 -6.73 4.96
N ARG A 171 -13.79 -6.29 3.75
CA ARG A 171 -14.39 -5.10 3.12
C ARG A 171 -15.58 -5.42 2.22
N GLY A 172 -16.01 -6.67 2.15
CA GLY A 172 -17.19 -7.09 1.39
C GLY A 172 -16.97 -7.30 -0.11
N TYR A 173 -15.70 -7.37 -0.55
CA TYR A 173 -15.35 -7.60 -1.96
C TYR A 173 -15.20 -9.07 -2.33
N ALA A 174 -15.19 -9.96 -1.35
CA ALA A 174 -15.13 -11.40 -1.55
C ALA A 174 -16.13 -12.10 -0.63
N ALA A 175 -16.69 -13.21 -1.10
CA ALA A 175 -17.58 -14.04 -0.29
C ALA A 175 -16.83 -14.86 0.78
N ASP A 176 -17.58 -15.38 1.74
CA ASP A 176 -17.07 -16.29 2.79
C ASP A 176 -16.62 -17.64 2.20
#